data_3229da56d9e13e41f58559a6ede6ea61
#
_entry.id   3229da56d9e13e41f58559a6ede6ea61
#
_cell.length_a   1.000
_cell.length_b   1.000
_cell.length_c   1.000
_cell.angle_alpha   90.00
_cell.angle_beta   90.00
_cell.angle_gamma   90.00
#
_symmetry.space_group_name_H-M   'P 1'
#
loop_
_entity.id
_entity.type
_entity.pdbx_description
1 polymer ?
#
loop_
_entity_poly.entity_id
_entity_poly.type
_entity_poly.pdbx_seq_one_letter_code
_entity_poly.pdbx_strand_id
1 'polypeptide(L)'
;MKRNTSRKAEEAYLAETLRVVRDNVREYGQEVAKMQEDIDEMLEHYHDNDTEVLTILNNTVTMHTHMKRALERNEKALKKPYFGRIVFHDEALNKEESLYIGRGGIAKDTTHQMVTDWRAPVANAYYENGLGKCSYPVPDGQHMEIELLLKRTYEIEDAKLIDYYDSEVVANDELLTRYLAKNKKAVLGEIIATIQQEQNEIIRKSPYHSMIVQGVAGSGKTTVAMHRISYILYNYEERFQPEDFYIVGSNRILLDYITGVLPDLDVYGIRQMTMEQLFVRLLYEDWDETYRICPVRDAGKDGAVRGTLAWFEKLQKFCSRVEWNTIPRTTVLFNRKQFVEGLRDGRVGVFDESGGKNDPKDMVVLMTGEAIERYIRQNPSVSAQSKVLMLQERLMGKVEDEFLGKGISYTSEEKKAIRRSMRKRFSARQWKKSIYEMYHDFLTEQKQQGICVEEPQEELDVYDLAAL
;
A
#
# COMPACT_ATOMS: atom_id res chain seq x y z
N MET A 1 7.55 -39.39 18.14
CA MET A 1 6.36 -38.96 18.91
C MET A 1 5.18 -39.84 18.51
N LYS A 2 4.31 -40.31 19.41
CA LYS A 2 3.17 -41.17 19.00
C LYS A 2 2.16 -40.41 18.18
N ARG A 3 1.78 -40.92 16.98
CA ARG A 3 0.79 -40.31 16.07
C ARG A 3 -0.53 -40.09 16.79
N ASN A 4 -0.99 -41.01 17.59
CA ASN A 4 -2.24 -40.92 18.34
C ASN A 4 -1.92 -40.82 19.85
N THR A 5 -2.06 -39.60 20.39
CA THR A 5 -1.85 -39.33 21.80
C THR A 5 -3.15 -39.51 22.57
N SER A 6 -3.05 -40.07 23.80
CA SER A 6 -4.22 -40.17 24.67
C SER A 6 -4.66 -38.79 25.16
N ARG A 7 -5.96 -38.67 25.54
CA ARG A 7 -6.48 -37.43 26.15
C ARG A 7 -5.59 -36.93 27.30
N LYS A 8 -5.14 -37.82 28.15
CA LYS A 8 -4.23 -37.49 29.26
C LYS A 8 -2.89 -36.87 28.78
N ALA A 9 -2.38 -37.30 27.64
CA ALA A 9 -1.15 -36.71 27.08
C ALA A 9 -1.40 -35.33 26.49
N GLU A 10 -2.57 -35.09 25.87
CA GLU A 10 -2.96 -33.77 25.36
C GLU A 10 -3.22 -32.78 26.51
N GLU A 11 -3.86 -33.23 27.59
CA GLU A 11 -4.06 -32.41 28.80
C GLU A 11 -2.71 -32.07 29.47
N ALA A 12 -1.76 -33.01 29.49
CA ALA A 12 -0.41 -32.75 30.02
C ALA A 12 0.36 -31.74 29.16
N TYR A 13 0.24 -31.82 27.82
CA TYR A 13 0.86 -30.85 26.91
C TYR A 13 0.25 -29.46 27.06
N LEU A 14 -1.09 -29.38 27.19
CA LEU A 14 -1.78 -28.12 27.46
C LEU A 14 -1.31 -27.50 28.77
N ALA A 15 -1.19 -28.30 29.84
CA ALA A 15 -0.72 -27.82 31.13
C ALA A 15 0.72 -27.27 31.06
N GLU A 16 1.61 -27.97 30.34
CA GLU A 16 2.98 -27.51 30.14
C GLU A 16 3.04 -26.22 29.29
N THR A 17 2.28 -26.16 28.19
CA THR A 17 2.20 -24.96 27.36
C THR A 17 1.71 -23.75 28.18
N LEU A 18 0.67 -23.94 28.98
CA LEU A 18 0.13 -22.87 29.85
C LEU A 18 1.12 -22.45 30.93
N ARG A 19 1.99 -23.37 31.41
CA ARG A 19 3.07 -23.00 32.33
C ARG A 19 4.08 -22.08 31.64
N VAL A 20 4.52 -22.45 30.43
CA VAL A 20 5.44 -21.63 29.62
C VAL A 20 4.82 -20.25 29.36
N VAL A 21 3.54 -20.20 28.97
CA VAL A 21 2.84 -18.93 28.74
C VAL A 21 2.82 -18.03 30.01
N ARG A 22 2.57 -18.61 31.18
CA ARG A 22 2.59 -17.85 32.45
C ARG A 22 4.00 -17.33 32.79
N ASP A 23 5.02 -18.13 32.51
CA ASP A 23 6.41 -17.71 32.74
C ASP A 23 6.78 -16.57 31.79
N ASN A 24 6.40 -16.68 30.50
CA ASN A 24 6.60 -15.61 29.49
C ASN A 24 5.85 -14.31 29.89
N VAL A 25 4.59 -14.39 30.34
CA VAL A 25 3.81 -13.22 30.79
C VAL A 25 4.50 -12.52 31.95
N ARG A 26 5.02 -13.29 32.91
CA ARG A 26 5.74 -12.72 34.05
C ARG A 26 7.04 -12.03 33.62
N GLU A 27 7.83 -12.70 32.78
CA GLU A 27 9.13 -12.21 32.30
C GLU A 27 8.96 -10.96 31.43
N TYR A 28 8.11 -11.03 30.40
CA TYR A 28 7.84 -9.89 29.51
C TYR A 28 7.19 -8.72 30.26
N GLY A 29 6.33 -9.00 31.24
CA GLY A 29 5.74 -7.95 32.07
C GLY A 29 6.79 -7.19 32.90
N GLN A 30 7.79 -7.91 33.44
CA GLN A 30 8.91 -7.28 34.17
C GLN A 30 9.80 -6.46 33.22
N GLU A 31 10.10 -6.97 32.01
CA GLU A 31 10.91 -6.25 31.04
C GLU A 31 10.21 -5.00 30.51
N VAL A 32 8.90 -5.11 30.20
CA VAL A 32 8.09 -3.95 29.77
C VAL A 32 8.08 -2.87 30.84
N ALA A 33 7.87 -3.23 32.11
CA ALA A 33 7.88 -2.26 33.22
C ALA A 33 9.25 -1.58 33.35
N LYS A 34 10.33 -2.34 33.30
CA LYS A 34 11.69 -1.80 33.35
C LYS A 34 12.00 -0.86 32.18
N MET A 35 11.67 -1.28 30.95
CA MET A 35 11.87 -0.42 29.77
C MET A 35 11.05 0.87 29.84
N GLN A 36 9.86 0.83 30.45
CA GLN A 36 9.06 2.04 30.66
C GLN A 36 9.74 3.00 31.64
N GLU A 37 10.30 2.49 32.75
CA GLU A 37 11.09 3.28 33.69
C GLU A 37 12.30 3.91 32.99
N ASP A 38 13.05 3.15 32.21
CA ASP A 38 14.21 3.63 31.44
C ASP A 38 13.80 4.74 30.44
N ILE A 39 12.64 4.61 29.77
CA ILE A 39 12.10 5.63 28.85
C ILE A 39 11.74 6.91 29.61
N ASP A 40 11.05 6.79 30.74
CA ASP A 40 10.62 7.92 31.54
C ASP A 40 11.84 8.69 32.09
N GLU A 41 12.88 7.99 32.58
CA GLU A 41 14.14 8.58 33.01
C GLU A 41 14.88 9.31 31.87
N MET A 42 14.94 8.69 30.68
CA MET A 42 15.55 9.33 29.50
C MET A 42 14.78 10.59 29.09
N LEU A 43 13.45 10.58 29.14
CA LEU A 43 12.63 11.75 28.81
C LEU A 43 12.79 12.90 29.83
N GLU A 44 12.93 12.60 31.11
CA GLU A 44 13.18 13.63 32.16
C GLU A 44 14.53 14.32 32.00
N HIS A 45 15.53 13.60 31.49
CA HIS A 45 16.90 14.12 31.33
C HIS A 45 17.22 14.57 29.92
N TYR A 46 16.25 14.49 28.98
CA TYR A 46 16.44 14.90 27.60
C TYR A 46 16.63 16.40 27.46
N HIS A 47 17.76 16.82 26.90
CA HIS A 47 18.02 18.20 26.49
C HIS A 47 18.03 18.31 24.96
N ASP A 48 17.40 19.35 24.41
CA ASP A 48 17.37 19.62 22.97
C ASP A 48 18.80 19.60 22.38
N ASN A 49 19.01 18.77 21.34
CA ASN A 49 20.23 18.53 20.57
C ASN A 49 21.13 17.33 21.00
N ASP A 50 20.73 16.47 21.90
CA ASP A 50 21.45 15.23 22.16
C ASP A 50 21.00 14.09 21.23
N THR A 51 21.62 14.02 20.05
CA THR A 51 21.29 13.03 19.02
C THR A 51 21.55 11.59 19.47
N GLU A 52 22.49 11.37 20.37
CA GLU A 52 22.81 10.04 20.89
C GLU A 52 21.72 9.56 21.84
N VAL A 53 21.30 10.39 22.78
CA VAL A 53 20.18 10.08 23.70
C VAL A 53 18.89 9.85 22.91
N LEU A 54 18.61 10.67 21.89
CA LEU A 54 17.43 10.48 21.01
C LEU A 54 17.45 9.13 20.28
N THR A 55 18.62 8.70 19.82
CA THR A 55 18.77 7.41 19.16
C THR A 55 18.53 6.24 20.12
N ILE A 56 19.08 6.31 21.33
CA ILE A 56 18.87 5.30 22.38
C ILE A 56 17.40 5.27 22.78
N LEU A 57 16.78 6.42 23.02
CA LEU A 57 15.36 6.54 23.34
C LEU A 57 14.47 5.89 22.27
N ASN A 58 14.67 6.22 20.99
CA ASN A 58 13.90 5.63 19.90
C ASN A 58 14.06 4.09 19.82
N ASN A 59 15.26 3.58 20.02
CA ASN A 59 15.53 2.15 20.07
C ASN A 59 14.80 1.49 21.27
N THR A 60 14.88 2.10 22.45
CA THR A 60 14.22 1.59 23.66
C THR A 60 12.70 1.62 23.51
N VAL A 61 12.11 2.68 22.96
CA VAL A 61 10.67 2.78 22.66
C VAL A 61 10.24 1.69 21.66
N THR A 62 11.07 1.43 20.65
CA THR A 62 10.80 0.37 19.67
C THR A 62 10.82 -1.00 20.34
N MET A 63 11.85 -1.30 21.13
CA MET A 63 11.96 -2.56 21.90
C MET A 63 10.80 -2.73 22.88
N HIS A 64 10.47 -1.69 23.65
CA HIS A 64 9.34 -1.67 24.57
C HIS A 64 8.02 -2.01 23.85
N THR A 65 7.78 -1.40 22.68
CA THR A 65 6.59 -1.65 21.87
C THR A 65 6.53 -3.12 21.40
N HIS A 66 7.64 -3.69 20.95
CA HIS A 66 7.72 -5.09 20.56
C HIS A 66 7.47 -6.04 21.74
N MET A 67 8.09 -5.76 22.87
CA MET A 67 7.93 -6.57 24.08
C MET A 67 6.51 -6.51 24.63
N LYS A 68 5.89 -5.33 24.64
CA LYS A 68 4.49 -5.14 25.02
C LYS A 68 3.53 -5.95 24.14
N ARG A 69 3.75 -5.98 22.81
CA ARG A 69 2.97 -6.82 21.90
C ARG A 69 3.16 -8.31 22.17
N ALA A 70 4.39 -8.74 22.49
CA ALA A 70 4.67 -10.11 22.89
C ALA A 70 3.95 -10.48 24.20
N LEU A 71 3.93 -9.59 25.20
CA LEU A 71 3.17 -9.73 26.43
C LEU A 71 1.67 -9.92 26.14
N GLU A 72 1.06 -8.99 25.38
CA GLU A 72 -0.36 -9.05 25.03
C GLU A 72 -0.74 -10.35 24.31
N ARG A 73 0.11 -10.86 23.40
CA ARG A 73 -0.09 -12.16 22.73
C ARG A 73 -0.10 -13.31 23.74
N ASN A 74 0.85 -13.33 24.68
CA ASN A 74 0.92 -14.37 25.68
C ASN A 74 -0.25 -14.28 26.68
N GLU A 75 -0.69 -13.09 27.06
CA GLU A 75 -1.89 -12.90 27.91
C GLU A 75 -3.15 -13.48 27.23
N LYS A 76 -3.33 -13.21 25.93
CA LYS A 76 -4.44 -13.82 25.15
C LYS A 76 -4.30 -15.35 25.07
N ALA A 77 -3.09 -15.88 25.00
CA ALA A 77 -2.83 -17.31 24.93
C ALA A 77 -3.10 -18.05 26.27
N LEU A 78 -3.17 -17.35 27.40
CA LEU A 78 -3.52 -17.97 28.69
C LEU A 78 -4.88 -18.71 28.69
N LYS A 79 -5.83 -18.26 27.87
CA LYS A 79 -7.15 -18.89 27.76
C LYS A 79 -7.17 -20.00 26.75
N LYS A 80 -6.50 -19.81 25.59
CA LYS A 80 -6.51 -20.73 24.46
C LYS A 80 -5.19 -20.64 23.69
N PRO A 81 -4.17 -21.39 24.12
CA PRO A 81 -2.84 -21.26 23.54
C PRO A 81 -2.74 -21.79 22.10
N TYR A 82 -3.54 -22.79 21.74
CA TYR A 82 -3.59 -23.38 20.40
C TYR A 82 -4.98 -23.91 20.07
N PHE A 83 -5.24 -24.17 18.80
CA PHE A 83 -6.50 -24.70 18.31
C PHE A 83 -6.33 -25.89 17.37
N GLY A 84 -5.12 -26.12 16.85
CA GLY A 84 -4.83 -27.18 15.89
C GLY A 84 -3.54 -27.90 16.20
N ARG A 85 -3.42 -29.11 15.64
CA ARG A 85 -2.19 -29.89 15.61
C ARG A 85 -2.08 -30.64 14.30
N ILE A 86 -0.89 -30.63 13.71
CA ILE A 86 -0.52 -31.50 12.60
C ILE A 86 0.63 -32.39 13.00
N VAL A 87 0.64 -33.60 12.45
CA VAL A 87 1.79 -34.50 12.47
C VAL A 87 2.09 -34.86 11.03
N PHE A 88 3.29 -34.68 10.63
CA PHE A 88 3.74 -34.95 9.27
C PHE A 88 5.14 -35.58 9.22
N HIS A 89 5.38 -36.26 8.14
CA HIS A 89 6.74 -36.72 7.79
C HIS A 89 7.33 -35.72 6.82
N ASP A 90 8.46 -35.14 7.19
CA ASP A 90 9.26 -34.28 6.31
C ASP A 90 10.11 -35.17 5.41
N GLU A 91 9.85 -35.16 4.10
CA GLU A 91 10.57 -36.01 3.14
C GLU A 91 12.04 -35.59 3.01
N ALA A 92 12.35 -34.28 3.16
CA ALA A 92 13.72 -33.78 3.02
C ALA A 92 14.58 -34.12 4.22
N LEU A 93 14.02 -34.06 5.43
CA LEU A 93 14.73 -34.37 6.69
C LEU A 93 14.55 -35.82 7.12
N ASN A 94 13.70 -36.62 6.47
CA ASN A 94 13.30 -37.97 6.81
C ASN A 94 12.93 -38.12 8.30
N LYS A 95 12.11 -37.21 8.80
CA LYS A 95 11.74 -37.07 10.20
C LYS A 95 10.26 -36.83 10.40
N GLU A 96 9.65 -37.48 11.39
CA GLU A 96 8.29 -37.12 11.82
C GLU A 96 8.35 -35.92 12.75
N GLU A 97 7.53 -34.91 12.41
CA GLU A 97 7.35 -33.69 13.20
C GLU A 97 5.91 -33.55 13.67
N SER A 98 5.73 -32.88 14.81
CA SER A 98 4.44 -32.61 15.40
C SER A 98 4.40 -31.15 15.82
N LEU A 99 3.50 -30.38 15.22
CA LEU A 99 3.35 -28.94 15.46
C LEU A 99 1.95 -28.65 15.98
N TYR A 100 1.90 -27.91 17.09
CA TYR A 100 0.65 -27.30 17.57
C TYR A 100 0.51 -25.92 16.95
N ILE A 101 -0.69 -25.58 16.52
CA ILE A 101 -0.97 -24.33 15.78
C ILE A 101 -1.86 -23.44 16.63
N GLY A 102 -1.40 -22.24 16.87
CA GLY A 102 -2.10 -21.22 17.66
C GLY A 102 -2.32 -19.92 16.91
N ARG A 103 -2.95 -18.98 17.59
CA ARG A 103 -3.15 -17.61 17.09
C ARG A 103 -1.83 -16.85 16.97
N GLY A 104 -0.84 -17.19 17.80
CA GLY A 104 0.51 -16.67 17.75
C GLY A 104 1.49 -17.77 18.14
N GLY A 105 2.77 -17.56 17.84
CA GLY A 105 3.84 -18.44 18.25
C GLY A 105 4.09 -18.35 19.77
N ILE A 106 4.33 -19.50 20.41
CA ILE A 106 4.72 -19.60 21.82
C ILE A 106 6.02 -20.38 21.87
N ALA A 107 7.08 -19.77 22.35
CA ALA A 107 8.38 -20.41 22.55
C ALA A 107 8.69 -20.45 24.04
N LYS A 108 9.32 -21.53 24.47
CA LYS A 108 9.88 -21.68 25.82
C LYS A 108 11.23 -21.00 25.90
N ASP A 109 12.01 -21.13 24.82
CA ASP A 109 13.32 -20.53 24.63
C ASP A 109 13.60 -20.41 23.11
N THR A 110 14.77 -19.92 22.71
CA THR A 110 15.14 -19.71 21.31
C THR A 110 15.14 -20.98 20.46
N THR A 111 15.15 -22.18 21.07
CA THR A 111 15.26 -23.47 20.38
C THR A 111 14.00 -24.33 20.51
N HIS A 112 13.14 -24.06 21.47
CA HIS A 112 11.97 -24.89 21.79
C HIS A 112 10.68 -24.11 21.57
N GLN A 113 10.12 -24.25 20.37
CA GLN A 113 8.82 -23.72 20.03
C GLN A 113 7.73 -24.70 20.46
N MET A 114 6.83 -24.23 21.33
CA MET A 114 5.68 -25.00 21.83
C MET A 114 4.49 -24.89 20.86
N VAL A 115 4.21 -23.70 20.34
CA VAL A 115 3.08 -23.44 19.45
C VAL A 115 3.55 -22.63 18.24
N THR A 116 3.23 -23.12 17.07
CA THR A 116 3.50 -22.48 15.80
C THR A 116 2.40 -21.47 15.49
N ASP A 117 2.77 -20.30 14.99
CA ASP A 117 1.82 -19.28 14.52
C ASP A 117 1.03 -19.80 13.30
N TRP A 118 -0.26 -19.53 13.25
CA TRP A 118 -1.13 -19.93 12.15
C TRP A 118 -0.69 -19.31 10.79
N ARG A 119 0.02 -18.18 10.82
CA ARG A 119 0.54 -17.51 9.64
C ARG A 119 1.77 -18.21 9.04
N ALA A 120 2.47 -19.01 9.82
CA ALA A 120 3.64 -19.75 9.34
C ALA A 120 3.30 -20.60 8.10
N PRO A 121 4.23 -20.71 7.13
CA PRO A 121 4.00 -21.46 5.89
C PRO A 121 3.51 -22.91 6.14
N VAL A 122 4.13 -23.63 7.07
CA VAL A 122 3.79 -25.02 7.41
C VAL A 122 2.35 -25.17 7.93
N ALA A 123 1.79 -24.12 8.56
CA ALA A 123 0.41 -24.14 9.04
C ALA A 123 -0.61 -24.20 7.88
N ASN A 124 -0.19 -23.93 6.63
CA ASN A 124 -1.02 -24.14 5.46
C ASN A 124 -1.56 -25.57 5.33
N ALA A 125 -0.73 -26.56 5.70
CA ALA A 125 -1.13 -27.96 5.68
C ALA A 125 -2.34 -28.28 6.58
N TYR A 126 -2.56 -27.48 7.64
CA TYR A 126 -3.74 -27.62 8.49
C TYR A 126 -5.01 -27.17 7.75
N TYR A 127 -4.96 -26.16 6.91
CA TYR A 127 -6.15 -25.57 6.28
C TYR A 127 -6.52 -26.21 4.93
N GLU A 128 -5.53 -26.50 4.09
CA GLU A 128 -5.77 -26.88 2.70
C GLU A 128 -5.75 -28.38 2.43
N ASN A 129 -4.95 -29.14 3.19
CA ASN A 129 -4.62 -30.50 2.78
C ASN A 129 -5.41 -31.56 3.55
N GLY A 130 -5.81 -32.61 2.84
CA GLY A 130 -6.19 -33.89 3.42
C GLY A 130 -4.95 -34.66 3.90
N LEU A 131 -5.16 -35.81 4.56
CA LEU A 131 -4.05 -36.70 4.97
C LEU A 131 -3.34 -37.29 3.73
N GLY A 132 -2.05 -37.55 3.86
CA GLY A 132 -1.19 -38.10 2.82
C GLY A 132 -0.18 -37.10 2.27
N LYS A 133 0.37 -37.39 1.09
CA LYS A 133 1.37 -36.55 0.42
C LYS A 133 0.76 -35.23 -0.01
N CYS A 134 1.41 -34.15 0.40
CA CYS A 134 1.00 -32.79 0.08
C CYS A 134 2.20 -31.83 0.09
N SER A 135 1.98 -30.60 -0.36
CA SER A 135 2.99 -29.55 -0.29
C SER A 135 2.41 -28.26 0.21
N TYR A 136 3.25 -27.39 0.72
CA TYR A 136 2.86 -26.02 1.09
C TYR A 136 3.86 -25.00 0.54
N PRO A 137 3.39 -23.83 0.08
CA PRO A 137 4.24 -22.78 -0.44
C PRO A 137 4.97 -22.04 0.69
N VAL A 138 6.22 -21.64 0.43
CA VAL A 138 7.00 -20.75 1.28
C VAL A 138 7.19 -19.40 0.58
N PRO A 139 7.46 -18.30 1.30
CA PRO A 139 7.50 -16.94 0.74
C PRO A 139 8.49 -16.71 -0.40
N ASP A 140 9.53 -17.52 -0.51
CA ASP A 140 10.53 -17.47 -1.58
C ASP A 140 10.06 -18.13 -2.90
N GLY A 141 8.83 -18.64 -2.92
CA GLY A 141 8.22 -19.28 -4.09
C GLY A 141 8.53 -20.76 -4.24
N GLN A 142 9.27 -21.37 -3.31
CA GLN A 142 9.49 -22.81 -3.27
C GLN A 142 8.27 -23.52 -2.64
N HIS A 143 8.19 -24.83 -2.84
CA HIS A 143 7.21 -25.71 -2.22
C HIS A 143 7.93 -26.75 -1.38
N MET A 144 7.44 -26.93 -0.15
CA MET A 144 7.95 -27.95 0.76
C MET A 144 7.05 -29.18 0.70
N GLU A 145 7.63 -30.33 0.35
CA GLU A 145 6.91 -31.60 0.24
C GLU A 145 6.87 -32.30 1.60
N ILE A 146 5.68 -32.72 2.03
CA ILE A 146 5.45 -33.45 3.28
C ILE A 146 4.42 -34.56 3.08
N GLU A 147 4.41 -35.51 4.00
CA GLU A 147 3.31 -36.47 4.14
C GLU A 147 2.54 -36.17 5.43
N LEU A 148 1.32 -35.63 5.31
CA LEU A 148 0.48 -35.28 6.46
C LEU A 148 -0.16 -36.55 7.05
N LEU A 149 0.17 -36.84 8.29
CA LEU A 149 -0.18 -38.09 8.98
C LEU A 149 -1.33 -37.95 9.97
N LEU A 150 -1.48 -36.75 10.54
CA LEU A 150 -2.56 -36.41 11.47
C LEU A 150 -2.91 -34.94 11.35
N LYS A 151 -4.20 -34.67 11.42
CA LYS A 151 -4.77 -33.34 11.60
C LYS A 151 -5.77 -33.40 12.76
N ARG A 152 -5.55 -32.58 13.78
CA ARG A 152 -6.37 -32.55 15.00
C ARG A 152 -6.78 -31.12 15.32
N THR A 153 -8.06 -30.91 15.63
CA THR A 153 -8.59 -29.63 16.09
C THR A 153 -8.96 -29.76 17.57
N TYR A 154 -8.66 -28.72 18.36
CA TYR A 154 -8.92 -28.68 19.79
C TYR A 154 -10.01 -27.67 20.14
N GLU A 155 -10.90 -28.06 21.03
CA GLU A 155 -11.83 -27.19 21.74
C GLU A 155 -11.27 -26.91 23.14
N ILE A 156 -10.67 -25.72 23.33
CA ILE A 156 -10.09 -25.26 24.59
C ILE A 156 -10.86 -24.02 25.03
N GLU A 157 -11.42 -24.06 26.24
CA GLU A 157 -12.13 -22.94 26.85
C GLU A 157 -11.54 -22.68 28.25
N ASP A 158 -11.24 -21.42 28.56
CA ASP A 158 -10.68 -20.98 29.84
C ASP A 158 -9.55 -21.91 30.36
N ALA A 159 -8.56 -22.16 29.51
CA ALA A 159 -7.39 -22.99 29.81
C ALA A 159 -7.69 -24.49 30.06
N LYS A 160 -8.86 -24.98 29.70
CA LYS A 160 -9.25 -26.39 29.87
C LYS A 160 -9.53 -27.05 28.52
N LEU A 161 -9.03 -28.25 28.32
CA LEU A 161 -9.34 -29.06 27.15
C LEU A 161 -10.76 -29.62 27.30
N ILE A 162 -11.69 -29.11 26.51
CA ILE A 162 -13.05 -29.57 26.44
C ILE A 162 -13.13 -30.84 25.59
N ASP A 163 -12.68 -30.74 24.34
CA ASP A 163 -12.67 -31.86 23.40
C ASP A 163 -11.62 -31.70 22.31
N TYR A 164 -11.40 -32.73 21.50
CA TYR A 164 -10.59 -32.68 20.29
C TYR A 164 -11.12 -33.65 19.23
N TYR A 165 -10.88 -33.31 17.96
CA TYR A 165 -11.40 -34.03 16.81
C TYR A 165 -10.27 -34.31 15.82
N ASP A 166 -10.12 -35.56 15.40
CA ASP A 166 -9.23 -35.92 14.30
C ASP A 166 -10.03 -35.88 12.99
N SER A 167 -9.50 -35.19 11.98
CA SER A 167 -10.19 -34.97 10.72
C SER A 167 -9.32 -35.36 9.54
N GLU A 168 -9.85 -36.11 8.59
CA GLU A 168 -9.19 -36.39 7.31
C GLU A 168 -9.27 -35.20 6.36
N VAL A 169 -10.32 -34.40 6.47
CA VAL A 169 -10.52 -33.16 5.77
C VAL A 169 -11.02 -32.15 6.80
N VAL A 170 -10.58 -30.90 6.75
CA VAL A 170 -11.28 -29.83 7.45
C VAL A 170 -12.61 -29.61 6.72
N ALA A 171 -13.52 -30.57 6.86
CA ALA A 171 -14.92 -30.38 6.50
C ALA A 171 -15.53 -29.47 7.58
N ASN A 172 -15.23 -28.19 7.42
CA ASN A 172 -15.44 -27.18 8.43
C ASN A 172 -16.88 -26.76 8.61
N ASP A 173 -17.79 -27.23 7.76
CA ASP A 173 -19.21 -26.88 7.89
C ASP A 173 -19.80 -27.37 9.19
N GLU A 174 -19.42 -28.55 9.66
CA GLU A 174 -19.92 -29.08 10.95
C GLU A 174 -19.26 -28.38 12.16
N LEU A 175 -17.96 -28.14 12.11
CA LEU A 175 -17.23 -27.39 13.13
C LEU A 175 -17.68 -25.93 13.14
N LEU A 176 -17.79 -25.30 11.97
CA LEU A 176 -18.31 -23.94 11.81
C LEU A 176 -19.75 -23.85 12.33
N THR A 177 -20.60 -24.82 12.01
CA THR A 177 -22.00 -24.87 12.47
C THR A 177 -22.09 -25.01 13.99
N ARG A 178 -21.27 -25.88 14.59
CA ARG A 178 -21.16 -26.02 16.06
C ARG A 178 -20.63 -24.77 16.72
N TYR A 179 -19.62 -24.15 16.13
CA TYR A 179 -19.01 -22.91 16.63
C TYR A 179 -19.97 -21.73 16.58
N LEU A 180 -20.67 -21.56 15.46
CA LEU A 180 -21.69 -20.51 15.28
C LEU A 180 -22.93 -20.75 16.17
N ALA A 181 -23.28 -21.98 16.42
CA ALA A 181 -24.39 -22.33 17.31
C ALA A 181 -24.09 -22.00 18.78
N LYS A 182 -22.85 -22.17 19.24
CA LYS A 182 -22.41 -21.86 20.61
C LYS A 182 -22.14 -20.36 20.84
N ASN A 183 -21.62 -19.64 19.86
CA ASN A 183 -21.12 -18.28 20.03
C ASN A 183 -21.90 -17.25 19.20
N LYS A 184 -23.01 -16.73 19.74
CA LYS A 184 -23.73 -15.57 19.14
C LYS A 184 -22.90 -14.26 19.10
N LYS A 185 -21.72 -14.23 19.73
CA LYS A 185 -20.76 -13.11 19.74
C LYS A 185 -19.35 -13.61 19.45
N ALA A 186 -19.16 -14.40 18.38
CA ALA A 186 -17.83 -14.83 17.98
C ALA A 186 -16.96 -13.60 17.64
N VAL A 187 -15.94 -13.37 18.44
CA VAL A 187 -14.91 -12.37 18.18
C VAL A 187 -14.13 -12.86 16.96
N LEU A 188 -13.83 -11.97 16.01
CA LEU A 188 -13.12 -12.29 14.75
C LEU A 188 -11.84 -13.13 14.95
N GLY A 189 -11.19 -12.99 16.10
CA GLY A 189 -10.01 -13.79 16.41
C GLY A 189 -10.28 -15.29 16.62
N GLU A 190 -11.48 -15.73 16.87
CA GLU A 190 -11.82 -17.16 16.99
C GLU A 190 -12.05 -17.82 15.61
N ILE A 191 -12.23 -17.00 14.57
CA ILE A 191 -12.43 -17.44 13.18
C ILE A 191 -11.19 -18.12 12.61
N ILE A 192 -10.00 -17.83 13.13
CA ILE A 192 -8.72 -18.43 12.65
C ILE A 192 -8.77 -19.97 12.64
N ALA A 193 -9.40 -20.59 13.63
CA ALA A 193 -9.54 -22.05 13.68
C ALA A 193 -10.50 -22.63 12.62
N THR A 194 -11.34 -21.78 12.02
CA THR A 194 -12.42 -22.17 11.10
C THR A 194 -12.29 -21.51 9.71
N ILE A 195 -11.11 -21.00 9.37
CA ILE A 195 -10.83 -20.49 8.02
C ILE A 195 -11.06 -21.64 7.02
N GLN A 196 -11.96 -21.41 6.07
CA GLN A 196 -12.24 -22.34 4.99
C GLN A 196 -11.12 -22.37 3.96
N GLN A 197 -11.04 -23.43 3.18
CA GLN A 197 -9.98 -23.61 2.18
C GLN A 197 -9.91 -22.42 1.22
N GLU A 198 -11.03 -21.99 0.64
CA GLU A 198 -11.09 -20.88 -0.31
C GLU A 198 -10.65 -19.54 0.32
N GLN A 199 -10.98 -19.35 1.59
CA GLN A 199 -10.54 -18.18 2.35
C GLN A 199 -9.03 -18.23 2.60
N ASN A 200 -8.50 -19.40 2.94
CA ASN A 200 -7.07 -19.62 3.17
C ASN A 200 -6.24 -19.37 1.90
N GLU A 201 -6.72 -19.83 0.74
CA GLU A 201 -6.09 -19.56 -0.56
C GLU A 201 -5.99 -18.06 -0.83
N ILE A 202 -7.05 -17.29 -0.54
CA ILE A 202 -7.03 -15.83 -0.70
C ILE A 202 -6.04 -15.18 0.27
N ILE A 203 -6.04 -15.60 1.54
CA ILE A 203 -5.16 -15.04 2.58
C ILE A 203 -3.70 -15.23 2.20
N ARG A 204 -3.33 -16.42 1.70
CA ARG A 204 -1.94 -16.82 1.44
C ARG A 204 -1.43 -16.50 0.04
N LYS A 205 -2.28 -16.03 -0.86
CA LYS A 205 -1.86 -15.67 -2.21
C LYS A 205 -0.79 -14.59 -2.19
N SER A 206 0.17 -14.66 -3.11
CA SER A 206 1.26 -13.70 -3.25
C SER A 206 0.78 -12.24 -3.18
N PRO A 207 1.48 -11.35 -2.44
CA PRO A 207 1.10 -9.94 -2.34
C PRO A 207 1.37 -9.13 -3.61
N TYR A 208 2.14 -9.67 -4.55
CA TYR A 208 2.56 -8.96 -5.77
C TYR A 208 1.51 -8.99 -6.90
N HIS A 209 0.33 -9.55 -6.65
CA HIS A 209 -0.74 -9.60 -7.64
C HIS A 209 -2.00 -8.90 -7.12
N SER A 210 -2.59 -8.06 -7.98
CA SER A 210 -3.91 -7.49 -7.72
C SER A 210 -4.97 -8.57 -7.68
N MET A 211 -5.96 -8.40 -6.78
CA MET A 211 -6.98 -9.40 -6.53
C MET A 211 -8.34 -8.74 -6.32
N ILE A 212 -9.38 -9.33 -6.89
CA ILE A 212 -10.77 -8.98 -6.63
C ILE A 212 -11.42 -10.13 -5.88
N VAL A 213 -11.93 -9.86 -4.68
CA VAL A 213 -12.64 -10.85 -3.86
C VAL A 213 -14.14 -10.56 -3.91
N GLN A 214 -14.90 -11.48 -4.52
CA GLN A 214 -16.34 -11.38 -4.66
C GLN A 214 -17.05 -12.42 -3.78
N GLY A 215 -18.22 -12.08 -3.27
CA GLY A 215 -19.02 -12.98 -2.45
C GLY A 215 -20.26 -12.25 -1.89
N VAL A 216 -21.24 -13.01 -1.42
CA VAL A 216 -22.46 -12.48 -0.81
C VAL A 216 -22.19 -11.69 0.48
N ALA A 217 -23.15 -10.89 0.91
CA ALA A 217 -23.04 -10.21 2.20
C ALA A 217 -22.90 -11.26 3.34
N GLY A 218 -21.99 -11.01 4.28
CA GLY A 218 -21.72 -11.95 5.38
C GLY A 218 -20.77 -13.10 5.05
N SER A 219 -20.24 -13.24 3.82
CA SER A 219 -19.28 -14.30 3.45
C SER A 219 -17.88 -14.14 4.04
N GLY A 220 -17.65 -13.15 4.87
CA GLY A 220 -16.35 -12.93 5.52
C GLY A 220 -15.31 -12.19 4.69
N LYS A 221 -15.68 -11.52 3.57
CA LYS A 221 -14.71 -10.80 2.70
C LYS A 221 -13.78 -9.84 3.45
N THR A 222 -14.36 -9.00 4.31
CA THR A 222 -13.59 -8.05 5.12
C THR A 222 -12.68 -8.78 6.11
N THR A 223 -13.19 -9.83 6.73
CA THR A 223 -12.42 -10.69 7.65
C THR A 223 -11.21 -11.32 6.94
N VAL A 224 -11.43 -11.89 5.76
CA VAL A 224 -10.35 -12.47 4.93
C VAL A 224 -9.32 -11.42 4.55
N ALA A 225 -9.75 -10.19 4.19
CA ALA A 225 -8.84 -9.10 3.88
C ALA A 225 -7.96 -8.73 5.09
N MET A 226 -8.53 -8.68 6.31
CA MET A 226 -7.76 -8.39 7.53
C MET A 226 -6.76 -9.50 7.88
N HIS A 227 -7.19 -10.77 7.78
CA HIS A 227 -6.27 -11.90 7.97
C HIS A 227 -5.15 -11.92 6.92
N ARG A 228 -5.45 -11.54 5.67
CA ARG A 228 -4.45 -11.42 4.62
C ARG A 228 -3.40 -10.35 4.95
N ILE A 229 -3.80 -9.19 5.43
CA ILE A 229 -2.87 -8.15 5.87
C ILE A 229 -1.95 -8.70 6.96
N SER A 230 -2.52 -9.35 7.99
CA SER A 230 -1.77 -9.98 9.07
C SER A 230 -0.79 -11.05 8.56
N TYR A 231 -1.22 -11.86 7.58
CA TYR A 231 -0.37 -12.87 6.94
C TYR A 231 0.81 -12.23 6.17
N ILE A 232 0.54 -11.18 5.38
CA ILE A 232 1.58 -10.49 4.60
C ILE A 232 2.60 -9.85 5.53
N LEU A 233 2.17 -9.13 6.56
CA LEU A 233 3.07 -8.49 7.52
C LEU A 233 3.94 -9.51 8.29
N TYR A 234 3.42 -10.73 8.53
CA TYR A 234 4.18 -11.79 9.18
C TYR A 234 5.22 -12.44 8.25
N ASN A 235 4.85 -12.74 6.99
CA ASN A 235 5.71 -13.53 6.10
C ASN A 235 6.62 -12.69 5.21
N TYR A 236 6.37 -11.39 5.10
CA TYR A 236 7.10 -10.47 4.21
C TYR A 236 7.54 -9.21 4.97
N GLU A 237 7.85 -9.34 6.27
CA GLU A 237 8.22 -8.22 7.15
C GLU A 237 9.46 -7.43 6.68
N GLU A 238 10.38 -8.08 5.94
CA GLU A 238 11.52 -7.40 5.34
C GLU A 238 11.16 -6.48 4.17
N ARG A 239 9.96 -6.64 3.60
CA ARG A 239 9.53 -5.95 2.37
C ARG A 239 8.34 -5.04 2.55
N PHE A 240 7.47 -5.36 3.50
CA PHE A 240 6.25 -4.62 3.77
C PHE A 240 6.17 -4.23 5.25
N GLN A 241 5.97 -2.93 5.47
CA GLN A 241 5.73 -2.38 6.80
C GLN A 241 4.24 -1.95 6.91
N PRO A 242 3.68 -1.82 8.12
CA PRO A 242 2.30 -1.38 8.30
C PRO A 242 1.95 -0.07 7.57
N GLU A 243 2.92 0.84 7.44
CA GLU A 243 2.78 2.14 6.79
C GLU A 243 2.58 2.03 5.27
N ASP A 244 2.93 0.89 4.67
CA ASP A 244 2.74 0.63 3.24
C ASP A 244 1.30 0.21 2.91
N PHE A 245 0.49 -0.08 3.94
CA PHE A 245 -0.89 -0.51 3.77
C PHE A 245 -1.87 0.63 3.96
N TYR A 246 -2.84 0.68 3.06
CA TYR A 246 -3.97 1.59 3.12
C TYR A 246 -5.28 0.82 3.07
N ILE A 247 -6.14 1.04 4.06
CA ILE A 247 -7.51 0.53 4.05
C ILE A 247 -8.40 1.69 3.63
N VAL A 248 -8.98 1.57 2.43
CA VAL A 248 -9.92 2.57 1.91
C VAL A 248 -11.34 2.00 2.02
N GLY A 249 -12.16 2.65 2.83
CA GLY A 249 -13.55 2.25 3.08
C GLY A 249 -14.56 3.23 2.51
N SER A 250 -15.78 2.74 2.31
CA SER A 250 -16.89 3.57 1.80
C SER A 250 -17.42 4.57 2.84
N ASN A 251 -17.20 4.30 4.13
CA ASN A 251 -17.63 5.17 5.22
C ASN A 251 -16.79 4.97 6.48
N ARG A 252 -16.87 5.95 7.38
CA ARG A 252 -16.10 5.97 8.64
C ARG A 252 -16.49 4.86 9.60
N ILE A 253 -17.76 4.52 9.67
CA ILE A 253 -18.27 3.48 10.58
C ILE A 253 -17.62 2.12 10.28
N LEU A 254 -17.51 1.77 8.99
CA LEU A 254 -16.82 0.54 8.57
C LEU A 254 -15.33 0.57 8.94
N LEU A 255 -14.67 1.70 8.74
CA LEU A 255 -13.26 1.86 9.08
C LEU A 255 -13.03 1.74 10.59
N ASP A 256 -13.86 2.37 11.42
CA ASP A 256 -13.78 2.29 12.88
C ASP A 256 -13.98 0.84 13.38
N TYR A 257 -14.90 0.09 12.75
CA TYR A 257 -15.08 -1.34 13.04
C TYR A 257 -13.81 -2.14 12.71
N ILE A 258 -13.21 -1.91 11.53
CA ILE A 258 -11.98 -2.59 11.10
C ILE A 258 -10.84 -2.26 12.06
N THR A 259 -10.71 -1.00 12.47
CA THR A 259 -9.67 -0.55 13.43
C THR A 259 -9.74 -1.31 14.75
N GLY A 260 -10.94 -1.59 15.24
CA GLY A 260 -11.14 -2.34 16.47
C GLY A 260 -10.73 -3.82 16.40
N VAL A 261 -10.62 -4.37 15.19
CA VAL A 261 -10.32 -5.79 14.96
C VAL A 261 -8.83 -6.04 14.67
N LEU A 262 -8.16 -5.11 14.01
CA LEU A 262 -6.76 -5.27 13.59
C LEU A 262 -5.79 -5.63 14.74
N PRO A 263 -5.88 -5.04 15.95
CA PRO A 263 -5.03 -5.44 17.06
C PRO A 263 -5.20 -6.90 17.50
N ASP A 264 -6.37 -7.49 17.26
CA ASP A 264 -6.60 -8.91 17.53
C ASP A 264 -5.86 -9.83 16.56
N LEU A 265 -5.42 -9.30 15.44
CA LEU A 265 -4.64 -9.97 14.40
C LEU A 265 -3.15 -9.58 14.42
N ASP A 266 -2.67 -8.93 15.49
CA ASP A 266 -1.31 -8.38 15.61
C ASP A 266 -0.97 -7.34 14.53
N VAL A 267 -1.96 -6.57 14.08
CA VAL A 267 -1.81 -5.56 13.04
C VAL A 267 -1.99 -4.17 13.64
N TYR A 268 -0.96 -3.35 13.57
CA TYR A 268 -0.91 -2.00 14.12
C TYR A 268 -0.35 -1.02 13.09
N GLY A 269 -0.73 0.26 13.19
CA GLY A 269 -0.13 1.32 12.40
C GLY A 269 -0.61 1.43 10.94
N ILE A 270 -1.61 0.64 10.53
CA ILE A 270 -2.18 0.71 9.18
C ILE A 270 -2.99 2.00 9.03
N ARG A 271 -2.78 2.66 7.89
CA ARG A 271 -3.52 3.88 7.54
C ARG A 271 -4.91 3.55 7.02
N GLN A 272 -5.89 4.27 7.54
CA GLN A 272 -7.29 4.09 7.16
C GLN A 272 -7.87 5.41 6.74
N MET A 273 -8.62 5.41 5.65
CA MET A 273 -9.23 6.60 5.12
C MET A 273 -10.45 6.30 4.27
N THR A 274 -11.34 7.27 4.14
CA THR A 274 -12.41 7.18 3.15
C THR A 274 -11.86 7.47 1.74
N MET A 275 -12.68 7.22 0.72
CA MET A 275 -12.30 7.50 -0.67
C MET A 275 -12.01 8.99 -0.88
N GLU A 276 -12.82 9.85 -0.30
CA GLU A 276 -12.65 11.31 -0.35
C GLU A 276 -11.31 11.73 0.27
N GLN A 277 -10.98 11.19 1.44
CA GLN A 277 -9.70 11.46 2.11
C GLN A 277 -8.50 10.96 1.28
N LEU A 278 -8.66 9.83 0.57
CA LEU A 278 -7.64 9.34 -0.34
C LEU A 278 -7.40 10.32 -1.48
N PHE A 279 -8.46 10.81 -2.13
CA PHE A 279 -8.33 11.77 -3.23
C PHE A 279 -7.72 13.09 -2.78
N VAL A 280 -8.16 13.66 -1.66
CA VAL A 280 -7.55 14.87 -1.09
C VAL A 280 -6.05 14.66 -0.82
N ARG A 281 -5.68 13.50 -0.30
CA ARG A 281 -4.27 13.16 -0.10
C ARG A 281 -3.47 13.04 -1.40
N LEU A 282 -4.07 12.53 -2.48
CA LEU A 282 -3.44 12.43 -3.80
C LEU A 282 -3.27 13.81 -4.46
N LEU A 283 -4.18 14.74 -4.20
CA LEU A 283 -4.04 16.12 -4.66
C LEU A 283 -2.88 16.86 -3.98
N TYR A 284 -2.59 16.54 -2.73
CA TYR A 284 -1.45 17.05 -1.94
C TYR A 284 -1.30 18.58 -2.04
N GLU A 285 -0.28 19.08 -2.78
CA GLU A 285 -0.01 20.51 -2.95
C GLU A 285 -1.08 21.25 -3.79
N ASP A 286 -1.82 20.51 -4.60
CA ASP A 286 -2.90 21.06 -5.44
C ASP A 286 -4.24 21.15 -4.69
N TRP A 287 -4.34 20.61 -3.46
CA TRP A 287 -5.55 20.75 -2.64
C TRP A 287 -5.75 22.19 -2.18
N ASP A 288 -6.94 22.72 -2.48
CA ASP A 288 -7.35 24.06 -2.05
C ASP A 288 -8.32 23.96 -0.84
N GLU A 289 -7.85 24.41 0.33
CA GLU A 289 -8.57 24.34 1.60
C GLU A 289 -9.86 25.21 1.64
N THR A 290 -10.11 26.03 0.62
CA THR A 290 -11.37 26.79 0.50
C THR A 290 -12.55 25.88 0.15
N TYR A 291 -12.28 24.72 -0.47
CA TYR A 291 -13.30 23.74 -0.79
C TYR A 291 -13.64 22.84 0.40
N ARG A 292 -14.92 22.48 0.50
CA ARG A 292 -15.45 21.53 1.47
C ARG A 292 -15.84 20.22 0.80
N ILE A 293 -15.67 19.11 1.51
CA ILE A 293 -16.13 17.82 1.04
C ILE A 293 -17.60 17.65 1.40
N CYS A 294 -18.43 17.33 0.41
CA CYS A 294 -19.85 17.07 0.60
C CYS A 294 -20.24 15.64 0.21
N PRO A 295 -21.41 15.15 0.66
CA PRO A 295 -22.00 13.92 0.12
C PRO A 295 -22.24 14.07 -1.40
N VAL A 296 -22.34 12.91 -2.08
CA VAL A 296 -22.60 12.89 -3.53
C VAL A 296 -23.79 13.79 -3.85
N ARG A 297 -23.56 14.82 -4.68
CA ARG A 297 -24.59 15.66 -5.25
C ARG A 297 -25.28 14.87 -6.36
N ASP A 298 -26.49 15.17 -6.69
CA ASP A 298 -27.24 14.54 -7.77
C ASP A 298 -27.38 13.00 -7.64
N ALA A 299 -28.03 12.56 -6.58
CA ALA A 299 -28.46 11.15 -6.47
C ALA A 299 -29.46 10.74 -7.59
N GLY A 300 -29.80 11.69 -8.52
CA GLY A 300 -30.64 11.47 -9.69
C GLY A 300 -29.89 10.86 -10.89
N LYS A 301 -30.55 10.85 -12.06
CA LYS A 301 -30.02 10.26 -13.30
C LYS A 301 -28.68 10.83 -13.75
N ASP A 302 -28.41 12.09 -13.46
CA ASP A 302 -27.21 12.82 -13.93
C ASP A 302 -26.00 12.57 -13.02
N GLY A 303 -26.18 12.34 -11.72
CA GLY A 303 -25.10 11.94 -10.80
C GLY A 303 -24.50 10.57 -11.13
N ALA A 304 -25.33 9.67 -11.64
CA ALA A 304 -24.86 8.35 -12.09
C ALA A 304 -23.87 8.42 -13.28
N VAL A 305 -23.89 9.50 -14.08
CA VAL A 305 -23.02 9.66 -15.24
C VAL A 305 -21.57 9.88 -14.83
N ARG A 306 -21.32 10.68 -13.78
CA ARG A 306 -19.97 11.03 -13.31
C ARG A 306 -19.16 9.83 -12.78
N GLY A 307 -19.85 8.78 -12.30
CA GLY A 307 -19.23 7.54 -11.83
C GLY A 307 -19.02 6.48 -12.91
N THR A 308 -19.23 6.79 -14.19
CA THR A 308 -19.12 5.82 -15.29
C THR A 308 -17.76 5.84 -15.98
N LEU A 309 -17.38 4.70 -16.56
CA LEU A 309 -16.19 4.61 -17.41
C LEU A 309 -16.25 5.58 -18.59
N ALA A 310 -17.43 5.75 -19.20
CA ALA A 310 -17.63 6.69 -20.30
C ALA A 310 -17.33 8.15 -19.92
N TRP A 311 -17.65 8.54 -18.68
CA TRP A 311 -17.29 9.86 -18.16
C TRP A 311 -15.78 10.01 -18.00
N PHE A 312 -15.14 9.01 -17.41
CA PHE A 312 -13.67 8.97 -17.26
C PHE A 312 -12.95 9.06 -18.61
N GLU A 313 -13.42 8.32 -19.62
CA GLU A 313 -12.86 8.39 -20.97
C GLU A 313 -13.02 9.78 -21.61
N LYS A 314 -14.12 10.47 -21.35
CA LYS A 314 -14.31 11.86 -21.81
C LYS A 314 -13.33 12.81 -21.14
N LEU A 315 -13.18 12.69 -19.82
CA LEU A 315 -12.20 13.46 -19.05
C LEU A 315 -10.78 13.22 -19.56
N GLN A 316 -10.39 11.98 -19.75
CA GLN A 316 -9.08 11.60 -20.28
C GLN A 316 -8.83 12.20 -21.69
N LYS A 317 -9.84 12.17 -22.57
CA LYS A 317 -9.76 12.80 -23.89
C LYS A 317 -9.64 14.32 -23.80
N PHE A 318 -10.36 14.93 -22.87
CA PHE A 318 -10.25 16.36 -22.61
C PHE A 318 -8.83 16.73 -22.13
N CYS A 319 -8.31 16.08 -21.11
CA CYS A 319 -6.95 16.29 -20.60
C CYS A 319 -5.90 16.11 -21.69
N SER A 320 -6.00 15.01 -22.47
CA SER A 320 -5.08 14.75 -23.58
C SER A 320 -5.13 15.84 -24.66
N ARG A 321 -6.30 16.40 -24.94
CA ARG A 321 -6.46 17.52 -25.89
C ARG A 321 -5.89 18.82 -25.34
N VAL A 322 -6.14 19.14 -24.08
CA VAL A 322 -5.56 20.31 -23.41
C VAL A 322 -4.03 20.18 -23.40
N GLU A 323 -3.52 19.03 -23.02
CA GLU A 323 -2.10 18.73 -23.04
C GLU A 323 -1.51 18.90 -24.45
N TRP A 324 -2.15 18.30 -25.44
CA TRP A 324 -1.73 18.38 -26.84
C TRP A 324 -1.68 19.82 -27.36
N ASN A 325 -2.64 20.67 -26.99
CA ASN A 325 -2.72 22.05 -27.43
C ASN A 325 -1.78 22.98 -26.66
N THR A 326 -1.31 22.54 -25.52
CA THR A 326 -0.46 23.34 -24.61
C THR A 326 0.99 23.42 -25.08
N ILE A 327 1.51 22.36 -25.68
CA ILE A 327 2.91 22.30 -26.14
C ILE A 327 3.02 22.87 -27.56
N PRO A 328 3.76 23.99 -27.77
CA PRO A 328 3.96 24.54 -29.12
C PRO A 328 4.65 23.52 -30.03
N ARG A 329 4.03 23.26 -31.20
CA ARG A 329 4.52 22.31 -32.21
C ARG A 329 5.19 23.03 -33.40
N THR A 330 5.55 24.28 -33.20
CA THR A 330 6.29 25.04 -34.22
C THR A 330 7.77 24.67 -34.21
N THR A 331 8.40 24.72 -35.37
CA THR A 331 9.87 24.52 -35.50
C THR A 331 10.62 25.52 -34.63
N VAL A 332 11.53 25.02 -33.81
CA VAL A 332 12.39 25.84 -32.96
C VAL A 332 13.63 26.25 -33.74
N LEU A 333 13.69 27.53 -34.02
CA LEU A 333 14.81 28.15 -34.72
C LEU A 333 15.69 28.92 -33.74
N PHE A 334 16.99 28.87 -33.94
CA PHE A 334 17.96 29.57 -33.14
C PHE A 334 18.81 30.47 -34.07
N ASN A 335 18.83 31.79 -33.80
CA ASN A 335 19.60 32.72 -34.54
C ASN A 335 20.89 33.04 -33.78
N ARG A 336 22.03 32.59 -34.33
CA ARG A 336 23.36 32.76 -33.71
C ARG A 336 23.78 34.24 -33.57
N LYS A 337 23.52 35.03 -34.61
CA LYS A 337 23.94 36.44 -34.66
C LYS A 337 23.16 37.26 -33.66
N GLN A 338 21.86 37.15 -33.65
CA GLN A 338 20.99 37.80 -32.65
C GLN A 338 21.29 37.37 -31.23
N PHE A 339 21.66 36.11 -31.03
CA PHE A 339 22.05 35.62 -29.71
C PHE A 339 23.33 36.33 -29.21
N VAL A 340 24.37 36.40 -30.02
CA VAL A 340 25.64 37.05 -29.64
C VAL A 340 25.46 38.56 -29.47
N GLU A 341 24.70 39.23 -30.35
CA GLU A 341 24.41 40.66 -30.26
C GLU A 341 23.46 40.97 -29.08
N GLY A 342 22.42 40.16 -28.87
CA GLY A 342 21.47 40.35 -27.78
C GLY A 342 22.04 40.13 -26.39
N LEU A 343 23.06 39.30 -26.27
CA LEU A 343 23.83 39.13 -25.02
C LEU A 343 24.63 40.35 -24.67
N ARG A 344 25.25 41.00 -25.66
CA ARG A 344 26.01 42.25 -25.45
C ARG A 344 25.13 43.42 -25.02
N ASP A 345 23.89 43.45 -25.50
CA ASP A 345 22.94 44.55 -25.25
C ASP A 345 21.95 44.28 -24.11
N GLY A 346 22.04 43.15 -23.42
CA GLY A 346 21.12 42.73 -22.37
C GLY A 346 19.69 42.42 -22.87
N ARG A 347 19.50 42.33 -24.19
CA ARG A 347 18.23 42.03 -24.86
C ARG A 347 18.24 40.57 -25.31
N VAL A 348 17.58 39.69 -24.56
CA VAL A 348 17.57 38.26 -24.87
C VAL A 348 16.28 37.84 -25.52
N GLY A 349 16.26 37.77 -26.86
CA GLY A 349 15.30 37.00 -27.65
C GLY A 349 16.07 35.93 -28.42
N VAL A 350 16.17 34.75 -27.85
CA VAL A 350 16.97 33.67 -28.43
C VAL A 350 16.27 32.95 -29.59
N PHE A 351 14.92 33.10 -29.65
CA PHE A 351 14.11 32.45 -30.64
C PHE A 351 13.26 33.47 -31.36
N ASP A 352 13.35 33.49 -32.68
CA ASP A 352 12.55 34.36 -33.51
C ASP A 352 11.19 33.71 -33.84
N GLU A 353 10.11 34.28 -33.31
CA GLU A 353 8.73 33.88 -33.64
C GLU A 353 8.18 34.64 -34.85
N SER A 354 8.88 35.70 -35.30
CA SER A 354 8.25 36.69 -36.17
C SER A 354 8.68 36.59 -37.65
N GLY A 355 9.53 35.65 -38.05
CA GLY A 355 9.95 35.54 -39.46
C GLY A 355 10.54 36.86 -40.03
N GLY A 356 11.05 37.72 -39.14
CA GLY A 356 11.66 38.99 -39.56
C GLY A 356 12.90 38.78 -40.43
N LYS A 357 13.37 39.82 -41.09
CA LYS A 357 14.49 39.87 -42.07
C LYS A 357 15.81 39.26 -41.57
N ASN A 358 15.79 37.97 -41.22
CA ASN A 358 16.94 37.22 -40.77
C ASN A 358 17.59 36.53 -41.95
N ASP A 359 18.92 36.66 -42.09
CA ASP A 359 19.65 35.90 -43.10
C ASP A 359 19.48 34.38 -42.79
N PRO A 360 18.99 33.59 -43.74
CA PRO A 360 18.85 32.13 -43.54
C PRO A 360 20.13 31.43 -43.10
N LYS A 361 21.29 32.01 -43.40
CA LYS A 361 22.62 31.49 -43.02
C LYS A 361 22.90 31.57 -41.52
N ASP A 362 22.23 32.46 -40.81
CA ASP A 362 22.38 32.64 -39.37
C ASP A 362 21.39 31.79 -38.54
N MET A 363 20.42 31.16 -39.23
CA MET A 363 19.38 30.38 -38.59
C MET A 363 19.73 28.89 -38.49
N VAL A 364 19.60 28.32 -37.31
CA VAL A 364 19.78 26.91 -37.03
C VAL A 364 18.47 26.30 -36.57
N VAL A 365 18.09 25.18 -37.19
CA VAL A 365 16.94 24.38 -36.74
C VAL A 365 17.36 23.52 -35.57
N LEU A 366 16.94 23.86 -34.37
CA LEU A 366 17.19 23.03 -33.19
C LEU A 366 16.29 21.80 -33.13
N MET A 367 15.00 21.99 -33.46
CA MET A 367 14.03 20.91 -33.53
C MET A 367 12.87 21.30 -34.45
N THR A 368 12.49 20.40 -35.33
CA THR A 368 11.31 20.62 -36.21
C THR A 368 10.00 20.38 -35.42
N GLY A 369 8.91 21.01 -35.86
CA GLY A 369 7.59 20.79 -35.27
C GLY A 369 7.18 19.31 -35.29
N GLU A 370 7.50 18.58 -36.39
CA GLU A 370 7.26 17.13 -36.50
C GLU A 370 8.06 16.31 -35.47
N ALA A 371 9.27 16.72 -35.16
CA ALA A 371 10.11 16.06 -34.14
C ALA A 371 9.54 16.28 -32.75
N ILE A 372 9.01 17.47 -32.45
CA ILE A 372 8.30 17.77 -31.20
C ILE A 372 7.05 16.91 -31.09
N GLU A 373 6.23 16.87 -32.15
CA GLU A 373 5.03 16.06 -32.17
C GLU A 373 5.31 14.56 -31.95
N ARG A 374 6.31 14.02 -32.64
CA ARG A 374 6.78 12.64 -32.44
C ARG A 374 7.21 12.39 -31.00
N TYR A 375 7.93 13.31 -30.40
CA TYR A 375 8.37 13.22 -29.02
C TYR A 375 7.17 13.18 -28.05
N ILE A 376 6.16 14.02 -28.24
CA ILE A 376 4.94 14.03 -27.41
C ILE A 376 4.21 12.68 -27.51
N ARG A 377 4.07 12.15 -28.73
CA ARG A 377 3.39 10.85 -28.97
C ARG A 377 4.13 9.65 -28.39
N GLN A 378 5.45 9.69 -28.35
CA GLN A 378 6.30 8.60 -27.82
C GLN A 378 6.30 8.49 -26.30
N ASN A 379 5.80 9.51 -25.58
CA ASN A 379 5.80 9.59 -24.13
C ASN A 379 4.37 9.78 -23.57
N PRO A 380 3.42 8.87 -23.84
CA PRO A 380 2.02 9.06 -23.49
C PRO A 380 1.76 9.10 -21.97
N SER A 381 2.59 8.42 -21.17
CA SER A 381 2.46 8.33 -19.72
C SER A 381 3.13 9.45 -18.94
N VAL A 382 3.85 10.36 -19.63
CA VAL A 382 4.56 11.47 -18.99
C VAL A 382 3.65 12.71 -19.01
N SER A 383 3.55 13.44 -17.90
CA SER A 383 2.75 14.67 -17.82
C SER A 383 3.22 15.74 -18.81
N ALA A 384 2.33 16.64 -19.24
CA ALA A 384 2.67 17.75 -20.14
C ALA A 384 3.81 18.61 -19.57
N GLN A 385 3.77 18.90 -18.27
CA GLN A 385 4.82 19.66 -17.60
C GLN A 385 6.19 18.99 -17.68
N SER A 386 6.23 17.69 -17.40
CA SER A 386 7.47 16.91 -17.50
C SER A 386 7.96 16.81 -18.94
N LYS A 387 7.06 16.64 -19.92
CA LYS A 387 7.40 16.65 -21.35
C LYS A 387 8.07 17.97 -21.76
N VAL A 388 7.53 19.09 -21.28
CA VAL A 388 8.11 20.41 -21.58
C VAL A 388 9.48 20.59 -20.94
N LEU A 389 9.65 20.19 -19.69
CA LEU A 389 10.96 20.26 -19.03
C LEU A 389 12.00 19.42 -19.78
N MET A 390 11.64 18.20 -20.17
CA MET A 390 12.53 17.33 -20.94
C MET A 390 12.83 17.90 -22.34
N LEU A 391 11.84 18.54 -23.00
CA LEU A 391 12.07 19.25 -24.26
C LEU A 391 13.00 20.44 -24.09
N GLN A 392 12.84 21.21 -23.02
CA GLN A 392 13.75 22.32 -22.69
C GLN A 392 15.19 21.84 -22.51
N GLU A 393 15.41 20.78 -21.74
CA GLU A 393 16.76 20.21 -21.52
C GLU A 393 17.34 19.65 -22.81
N ARG A 394 16.55 18.98 -23.65
CA ARG A 394 17.01 18.49 -24.95
C ARG A 394 17.38 19.61 -25.92
N LEU A 395 16.61 20.70 -25.92
CA LEU A 395 16.92 21.89 -26.71
C LEU A 395 18.17 22.60 -26.18
N MET A 396 18.35 22.67 -24.85
CA MET A 396 19.57 23.17 -24.24
C MET A 396 20.81 22.40 -24.70
N GLY A 397 20.76 21.06 -24.67
CA GLY A 397 21.84 20.21 -25.17
C GLY A 397 22.21 20.55 -26.63
N LYS A 398 21.16 20.70 -27.49
CA LYS A 398 21.41 21.07 -28.91
C LYS A 398 22.00 22.46 -29.07
N VAL A 399 21.65 23.43 -28.24
CA VAL A 399 22.32 24.75 -28.24
C VAL A 399 23.75 24.62 -27.78
N GLU A 400 24.02 23.84 -26.74
CA GLU A 400 25.38 23.58 -26.25
C GLU A 400 26.23 22.88 -27.33
N ASP A 401 25.72 21.88 -28.01
CA ASP A 401 26.41 21.19 -29.11
C ASP A 401 26.73 22.14 -30.27
N GLU A 402 25.80 23.04 -30.61
CA GLU A 402 26.01 24.04 -31.66
C GLU A 402 27.14 25.05 -31.32
N PHE A 403 27.26 25.40 -30.04
CA PHE A 403 28.38 26.26 -29.58
C PHE A 403 29.71 25.52 -29.50
N LEU A 404 29.71 24.31 -28.90
CA LEU A 404 30.91 23.49 -28.78
C LEU A 404 31.50 23.13 -30.16
N GLY A 405 30.65 22.76 -31.12
CA GLY A 405 31.04 22.46 -32.50
C GLY A 405 31.73 23.61 -33.23
N LYS A 406 31.62 24.85 -32.71
CA LYS A 406 32.22 26.06 -33.29
C LYS A 406 33.26 26.74 -32.41
N GLY A 407 33.62 26.11 -31.29
CA GLY A 407 34.58 26.65 -30.35
C GLY A 407 34.14 27.95 -29.63
N ILE A 408 32.81 28.16 -29.53
CA ILE A 408 32.23 29.33 -28.84
C ILE A 408 31.97 28.92 -27.39
N SER A 409 32.66 29.59 -26.46
CA SER A 409 32.35 29.49 -25.03
C SER A 409 31.31 30.53 -24.64
N TYR A 410 30.38 30.14 -23.74
CA TYR A 410 29.37 31.04 -23.18
C TYR A 410 29.34 30.94 -21.65
N THR A 411 28.97 32.05 -21.04
CA THR A 411 28.98 32.22 -19.59
C THR A 411 27.75 31.56 -18.90
N SER A 412 27.82 31.42 -17.59
CA SER A 412 26.67 30.94 -16.79
C SER A 412 25.46 31.87 -16.90
N GLU A 413 25.66 33.17 -17.10
CA GLU A 413 24.57 34.15 -17.29
C GLU A 413 23.90 33.98 -18.64
N GLU A 414 24.67 33.72 -19.69
CA GLU A 414 24.16 33.40 -21.02
C GLU A 414 23.36 32.12 -21.00
N LYS A 415 23.80 31.10 -20.29
CA LYS A 415 23.06 29.85 -20.08
C LYS A 415 21.70 30.11 -19.38
N LYS A 416 21.69 30.95 -18.34
CA LYS A 416 20.46 31.36 -17.66
C LYS A 416 19.49 32.12 -18.59
N ALA A 417 20.03 32.98 -19.47
CA ALA A 417 19.25 33.74 -20.41
C ALA A 417 18.59 32.86 -21.48
N ILE A 418 19.31 31.86 -22.01
CA ILE A 418 18.77 30.86 -22.94
C ILE A 418 17.64 30.06 -22.26
N ARG A 419 17.87 29.57 -21.04
CA ARG A 419 16.84 28.84 -20.27
C ARG A 419 15.61 29.71 -20.02
N ARG A 420 15.78 31.00 -19.73
CA ARG A 420 14.64 31.93 -19.53
C ARG A 420 13.86 32.12 -20.83
N SER A 421 14.51 32.25 -21.97
CA SER A 421 13.87 32.36 -23.27
C SER A 421 13.11 31.08 -23.65
N MET A 422 13.70 29.92 -23.40
CA MET A 422 13.02 28.62 -23.60
C MET A 422 11.78 28.47 -22.71
N ARG A 423 11.89 28.84 -21.43
CA ARG A 423 10.77 28.84 -20.51
C ARG A 423 9.65 29.78 -20.99
N LYS A 424 10.00 30.95 -21.55
CA LYS A 424 9.00 31.88 -22.10
C LYS A 424 8.28 31.27 -23.31
N ARG A 425 8.98 30.57 -24.21
CA ARG A 425 8.42 29.95 -25.40
C ARG A 425 7.55 28.74 -25.06
N PHE A 426 8.01 27.89 -24.16
CA PHE A 426 7.32 26.68 -23.71
C PHE A 426 6.53 26.88 -22.40
N SER A 427 6.47 28.14 -21.88
CA SER A 427 5.58 28.44 -20.77
C SER A 427 4.16 28.44 -21.30
N ALA A 428 3.49 27.35 -21.10
CA ALA A 428 2.08 27.27 -21.37
C ALA A 428 1.32 28.30 -20.51
N ARG A 429 0.76 29.31 -21.13
CA ARG A 429 -0.16 30.24 -20.45
C ARG A 429 -1.34 29.47 -19.83
N GLN A 430 -1.69 28.32 -20.39
CA GLN A 430 -2.72 27.40 -19.91
C GLN A 430 -2.35 26.68 -18.61
N TRP A 431 -1.06 26.50 -18.30
CA TRP A 431 -0.64 25.96 -17.01
C TRP A 431 -0.70 26.92 -15.84
N LYS A 432 -1.15 28.13 -16.08
CA LYS A 432 -1.55 29.06 -15.02
C LYS A 432 -2.96 28.74 -14.50
N LYS A 433 -3.74 27.94 -15.21
CA LYS A 433 -5.03 27.47 -14.72
C LYS A 433 -4.78 26.41 -13.66
N SER A 434 -5.49 26.54 -12.54
CA SER A 434 -5.54 25.51 -11.52
C SER A 434 -6.26 24.26 -12.06
N ILE A 435 -6.08 23.12 -11.43
CA ILE A 435 -6.83 21.90 -11.77
C ILE A 435 -8.34 22.14 -11.66
N TYR A 436 -8.79 22.98 -10.72
CA TYR A 436 -10.19 23.38 -10.52
C TYR A 436 -10.74 24.14 -11.73
N GLU A 437 -9.97 25.11 -12.25
CA GLU A 437 -10.35 25.84 -13.47
C GLU A 437 -10.40 24.92 -14.70
N MET A 438 -9.47 23.96 -14.81
CA MET A 438 -9.50 22.98 -15.89
C MET A 438 -10.70 22.04 -15.79
N TYR A 439 -11.05 21.64 -14.57
CA TYR A 439 -12.23 20.82 -14.33
C TYR A 439 -13.53 21.59 -14.66
N HIS A 440 -13.60 22.87 -14.31
CA HIS A 440 -14.70 23.76 -14.69
C HIS A 440 -14.85 23.87 -16.22
N ASP A 441 -13.73 24.05 -16.94
CA ASP A 441 -13.75 24.06 -18.41
C ASP A 441 -14.32 22.75 -19.00
N PHE A 442 -13.92 21.61 -18.41
CA PHE A 442 -14.44 20.30 -18.81
C PHE A 442 -15.95 20.19 -18.60
N LEU A 443 -16.44 20.58 -17.43
CA LEU A 443 -17.88 20.56 -17.11
C LEU A 443 -18.68 21.49 -18.04
N THR A 444 -18.14 22.67 -18.31
CA THR A 444 -18.76 23.62 -19.26
C THR A 444 -18.87 22.98 -20.65
N GLU A 445 -17.85 22.31 -21.13
CA GLU A 445 -17.89 21.59 -22.41
C GLU A 445 -18.94 20.48 -22.41
N GLN A 446 -19.03 19.68 -21.32
CA GLN A 446 -20.03 18.62 -21.22
C GLN A 446 -21.45 19.19 -21.21
N LYS A 447 -21.68 20.34 -20.57
CA LYS A 447 -22.95 21.05 -20.55
C LYS A 447 -23.38 21.55 -21.96
N GLN A 448 -22.41 22.04 -22.75
CA GLN A 448 -22.65 22.40 -24.14
C GLN A 448 -23.04 21.21 -25.03
N GLN A 449 -22.58 20.00 -24.64
CA GLN A 449 -22.95 18.75 -25.32
C GLN A 449 -24.27 18.15 -24.83
N GLY A 450 -25.00 18.86 -23.98
CA GLY A 450 -26.32 18.47 -23.46
C GLY A 450 -26.28 17.54 -22.26
N ILE A 451 -25.13 17.40 -21.59
CA ILE A 451 -25.00 16.63 -20.35
C ILE A 451 -25.24 17.62 -19.21
N CYS A 452 -26.31 17.39 -18.46
CA CYS A 452 -26.66 18.25 -17.33
C CYS A 452 -25.86 17.75 -16.09
N VAL A 453 -24.78 18.45 -15.74
CA VAL A 453 -23.99 18.24 -14.53
C VAL A 453 -23.93 19.57 -13.79
N GLU A 454 -24.19 19.52 -12.48
CA GLU A 454 -24.04 20.73 -11.63
C GLU A 454 -22.54 21.02 -11.43
N GLU A 455 -22.20 22.29 -11.62
CA GLU A 455 -20.83 22.74 -11.36
C GLU A 455 -20.60 22.86 -9.85
N PRO A 456 -19.48 22.35 -9.33
CA PRO A 456 -19.11 22.56 -7.94
C PRO A 456 -18.82 24.04 -7.69
N GLN A 457 -19.41 24.61 -6.63
CA GLN A 457 -19.09 25.98 -6.19
C GLN A 457 -17.98 25.94 -5.14
N GLU A 458 -18.34 25.77 -3.88
CA GLU A 458 -17.39 25.64 -2.74
C GLU A 458 -17.37 24.22 -2.15
N GLU A 459 -18.16 23.31 -2.69
CA GLU A 459 -18.30 21.94 -2.20
C GLU A 459 -17.99 20.94 -3.31
N LEU A 460 -17.14 19.95 -2.98
CA LEU A 460 -16.72 18.88 -3.87
C LEU A 460 -17.20 17.54 -3.32
N ASP A 461 -17.85 16.74 -4.15
CA ASP A 461 -18.16 15.36 -3.82
C ASP A 461 -17.07 14.38 -4.31
N VAL A 462 -17.22 13.11 -4.02
CA VAL A 462 -16.24 12.08 -4.38
C VAL A 462 -15.95 12.01 -5.87
N TYR A 463 -16.92 12.31 -6.74
CA TYR A 463 -16.74 12.29 -8.20
C TYR A 463 -15.97 13.51 -8.71
N ASP A 464 -16.16 14.66 -8.08
CA ASP A 464 -15.37 15.85 -8.37
C ASP A 464 -13.91 15.65 -7.96
N LEU A 465 -13.70 15.12 -6.74
CA LEU A 465 -12.36 14.79 -6.22
C LEU A 465 -11.64 13.75 -7.08
N ALA A 466 -12.37 12.77 -7.62
CA ALA A 466 -11.80 11.75 -8.50
C ALA A 466 -11.45 12.30 -9.90
N ALA A 467 -12.08 13.41 -10.30
CA ALA A 467 -11.84 14.06 -11.59
C ALA A 467 -10.66 15.04 -11.54
N LEU A 468 -10.46 15.68 -10.40
CA LEU A 468 -9.32 16.56 -10.14
C LEU A 468 -8.01 15.78 -10.04
#